data_f9c8e27e4c04838a6f9c38b55122e976
#
_entry.id   f9c8e27e4c04838a6f9c38b55122e976
#
_cell.length_a   1.000
_cell.length_b   1.000
_cell.length_c   1.000
_cell.angle_alpha   90.00
_cell.angle_beta   90.00
_cell.angle_gamma   90.00
#
_symmetry.space_group_name_H-M   'P 1'
#
loop_
_entity.id
_entity.type
_entity.pdbx_description
1 polymer ?
#
loop_
_entity_poly.entity_id
_entity_poly.type
_entity_poly.pdbx_seq_one_letter_code
_entity_poly.pdbx_strand_id
1 'polypeptide(L)'
;MLEADKSTSAVKSPLTCLIVDDSAFMRFHLRRMMDSFDNVIASEAANGNEAIKEYSRLRPDIVLMDIVMPGLEGVETVKRICNQDPKAKVIMISSVSYQEKVAEAMSAGAKWFIPKPVTTEELRRAIQNVLSSTTTDN
;
A
#
# COMPACT_ATOMS: atom_id res chain seq x y z
N MET A 1 -13.49 -26.26 19.97
CA MET A 1 -12.93 -25.91 19.97
C MET A 1 -12.93 -25.42 19.49
N LEU A 2 -12.97 -25.44 19.49
CA LEU A 2 -12.58 -25.00 19.12
C LEU A 2 -12.52 -24.36 18.64
N GLU A 3 -12.83 -24.21 18.54
CA GLU A 3 -12.44 -23.55 18.30
C GLU A 3 -11.88 -22.97 17.99
N ALA A 4 -11.82 -23.04 18.15
CA ALA A 4 -10.94 -22.45 18.11
C ALA A 4 -10.45 -22.09 17.64
N ASP A 5 -10.39 -22.78 17.57
CA ASP A 5 -9.60 -22.51 17.15
C ASP A 5 -9.70 -21.76 16.51
N LYS A 6 -10.51 -21.57 16.39
CA LYS A 6 -10.48 -20.67 15.90
C LYS A 6 -10.06 -19.67 16.34
N SER A 7 -10.37 -19.80 17.17
CA SER A 7 -9.58 -18.83 17.76
C SER A 7 -8.31 -18.67 17.10
N THR A 8 -7.98 -19.58 16.40
CA THR A 8 -6.85 -19.38 15.56
C THR A 8 -7.01 -18.18 14.75
N SER A 9 -8.23 -17.79 14.48
CA SER A 9 -8.39 -16.53 13.81
C SER A 9 -7.86 -15.40 14.67
N ALA A 10 -7.91 -15.58 15.97
CA ALA A 10 -7.38 -14.56 16.86
C ALA A 10 -5.86 -14.49 16.80
N VAL A 11 -5.22 -15.54 16.37
CA VAL A 11 -3.77 -15.51 16.26
C VAL A 11 -3.30 -15.17 14.85
N LYS A 12 -4.23 -14.78 14.02
CA LYS A 12 -3.87 -14.34 12.69
C LYS A 12 -2.95 -13.14 12.78
N SER A 13 -1.90 -13.14 11.98
CA SER A 13 -0.97 -12.02 11.92
C SER A 13 -1.68 -10.76 11.48
N PRO A 14 -1.28 -9.62 12.01
CA PRO A 14 -1.85 -8.36 11.52
C PRO A 14 -1.45 -8.09 10.08
N LEU A 15 -2.30 -7.35 9.39
CA LEU A 15 -1.96 -6.84 8.07
C LEU A 15 -1.01 -5.68 8.25
N THR A 16 0.13 -5.72 7.58
CA THR A 16 1.10 -4.64 7.69
C THR A 16 1.02 -3.75 6.46
N CYS A 17 1.08 -2.45 6.69
CA CYS A 17 0.89 -1.45 5.65
C CYS A 17 1.96 -0.37 5.78
N LEU A 18 2.56 0.00 4.65
CA LEU A 18 3.49 1.13 4.60
C LEU A 18 2.81 2.25 3.84
N ILE A 19 2.66 3.42 4.48
CA ILE A 19 2.02 4.59 3.90
C ILE A 19 3.12 5.57 3.47
N VAL A 20 3.17 5.87 2.18
CA VAL A 20 4.21 6.72 1.61
C VAL A 20 3.58 7.96 1.00
N ASP A 21 3.88 9.11 1.59
CA ASP A 21 3.35 10.39 1.14
C ASP A 21 4.21 11.47 1.77
N ASP A 22 4.55 12.51 1.02
CA ASP A 22 5.38 13.57 1.58
C ASP A 22 4.60 14.49 2.51
N SER A 23 3.28 14.43 2.49
CA SER A 23 2.42 15.23 3.35
C SER A 23 2.13 14.50 4.65
N ALA A 24 2.57 15.05 5.77
CA ALA A 24 2.28 14.46 7.06
C ALA A 24 0.78 14.40 7.31
N PHE A 25 0.04 15.40 6.81
CA PHE A 25 -1.40 15.42 6.95
C PHE A 25 -2.04 14.22 6.22
N MET A 26 -1.58 13.94 5.00
CA MET A 26 -2.12 12.81 4.25
C MET A 26 -1.75 11.48 4.90
N ARG A 27 -0.52 11.38 5.42
CA ARG A 27 -0.15 10.14 6.12
C ARG A 27 -1.03 9.91 7.33
N PHE A 28 -1.30 11.00 8.08
CA PHE A 28 -2.20 10.91 9.23
C PHE A 28 -3.60 10.49 8.80
N HIS A 29 -4.09 11.07 7.73
CA HIS A 29 -5.44 10.79 7.24
C HIS A 29 -5.58 9.33 6.80
N LEU A 30 -4.59 8.84 6.05
CA LEU A 30 -4.60 7.46 5.59
C LEU A 30 -4.45 6.48 6.76
N ARG A 31 -3.61 6.84 7.73
CA ARG A 31 -3.47 6.00 8.92
C ARG A 31 -4.79 5.90 9.67
N ARG A 32 -5.51 7.02 9.79
CA ARG A 32 -6.83 7.00 10.44
C ARG A 32 -7.80 6.08 9.71
N MET A 33 -7.77 6.10 8.40
CA MET A 33 -8.60 5.18 7.63
C MET A 33 -8.21 3.73 7.90
N MET A 34 -6.90 3.46 7.93
CA MET A 34 -6.43 2.09 8.18
C MET A 34 -6.80 1.63 9.59
N ASP A 35 -6.86 2.56 10.55
CA ASP A 35 -7.26 2.22 11.90
C ASP A 35 -8.70 1.73 11.98
N SER A 36 -9.52 2.02 10.97
CA SER A 36 -10.89 1.54 10.96
C SER A 36 -11.00 0.07 10.56
N PHE A 37 -9.91 -0.52 10.08
CA PHE A 37 -9.87 -1.93 9.74
C PHE A 37 -9.30 -2.72 10.91
N ASP A 38 -9.75 -3.96 11.05
CA ASP A 38 -9.29 -4.80 12.14
C ASP A 38 -7.86 -5.24 11.93
N ASN A 39 -7.09 -5.17 12.99
CA ASN A 39 -5.78 -5.82 13.06
C ASN A 39 -4.81 -5.36 11.97
N VAL A 40 -4.59 -4.06 11.89
CA VAL A 40 -3.65 -3.46 10.93
C VAL A 40 -2.55 -2.75 11.68
N ILE A 41 -1.32 -2.94 11.21
CA ILE A 41 -0.17 -2.19 11.72
C ILE A 41 0.34 -1.33 10.57
N ALA A 42 0.31 -0.02 10.76
CA ALA A 42 0.71 0.92 9.71
C ALA A 42 2.04 1.58 10.07
N SER A 43 2.90 1.71 9.08
CA SER A 43 4.15 2.45 9.19
C SER A 43 4.15 3.54 8.13
N GLU A 44 5.05 4.50 8.23
CA GLU A 44 5.05 5.66 7.34
C GLU A 44 6.43 5.93 6.76
N ALA A 45 6.43 6.49 5.57
CA ALA A 45 7.64 7.01 4.94
C ALA A 45 7.27 8.32 4.27
N ALA A 46 8.16 9.30 4.33
CA ALA A 46 7.86 10.65 3.85
C ALA A 46 8.36 10.90 2.42
N ASN A 47 9.09 9.97 1.85
CA ASN A 47 9.60 10.13 0.49
C ASN A 47 9.99 8.76 -0.06
N GLY A 48 10.36 8.75 -1.35
CA GLY A 48 10.66 7.50 -2.03
C GLY A 48 11.86 6.75 -1.48
N ASN A 49 12.91 7.49 -1.12
CA ASN A 49 14.10 6.84 -0.57
C ASN A 49 13.81 6.16 0.75
N GLU A 50 13.05 6.83 1.62
CA GLU A 50 12.62 6.23 2.87
C GLU A 50 11.74 5.00 2.60
N ALA A 51 10.87 5.11 1.61
CA ALA A 51 9.96 4.02 1.29
C ALA A 51 10.72 2.75 0.90
N ILE A 52 11.75 2.91 0.07
CA ILE A 52 12.55 1.77 -0.37
C ILE A 52 13.24 1.12 0.83
N LYS A 53 13.81 1.95 1.68
CA LYS A 53 14.50 1.45 2.87
C LYS A 53 13.53 0.74 3.82
N GLU A 54 12.38 1.37 4.08
CA GLU A 54 11.40 0.77 4.98
C GLU A 54 10.80 -0.48 4.40
N TYR A 55 10.62 -0.52 3.08
CA TYR A 55 10.11 -1.74 2.45
C TYR A 55 11.06 -2.92 2.68
N SER A 56 12.36 -2.69 2.50
CA SER A 56 13.34 -3.74 2.73
C SER A 56 13.31 -4.22 4.17
N ARG A 57 13.14 -3.29 5.09
CA ARG A 57 13.19 -3.61 6.51
C ARG A 57 11.91 -4.28 7.00
N LEU A 58 10.77 -3.80 6.54
CA LEU A 58 9.48 -4.22 7.07
C LEU A 58 8.81 -5.31 6.26
N ARG A 59 9.04 -5.35 4.96
CA ARG A 59 8.35 -6.25 4.04
C ARG A 59 6.85 -6.21 4.29
N PRO A 60 6.23 -5.03 4.15
CA PRO A 60 4.81 -4.91 4.45
C PRO A 60 3.95 -5.68 3.46
N ASP A 61 2.76 -6.04 3.91
CA ASP A 61 1.81 -6.74 3.04
C ASP A 61 1.31 -5.86 1.92
N ILE A 62 1.11 -4.56 2.21
CA ILE A 62 0.67 -3.61 1.19
C ILE A 62 1.41 -2.29 1.38
N VAL A 63 1.50 -1.53 0.29
CA VAL A 63 2.07 -0.19 0.30
C VAL A 63 1.03 0.76 -0.31
N LEU A 64 0.77 1.86 0.37
CA LEU A 64 -0.04 2.96 -0.17
C LEU A 64 0.94 4.05 -0.57
N MET A 65 0.97 4.38 -1.86
CA MET A 65 2.02 5.23 -2.41
C MET A 65 1.45 6.42 -3.16
N ASP A 66 1.78 7.62 -2.71
CA ASP A 66 1.44 8.84 -3.46
C ASP A 66 2.33 8.88 -4.72
N ILE A 67 1.75 9.33 -5.82
CA ILE A 67 2.46 9.37 -7.08
C ILE A 67 3.42 10.55 -7.16
N VAL A 68 3.03 11.71 -6.63
CA VAL A 68 3.82 12.93 -6.77
C VAL A 68 4.47 13.25 -5.43
N MET A 69 5.78 13.10 -5.38
CA MET A 69 6.57 13.40 -4.19
C MET A 69 7.86 14.08 -4.63
N PRO A 70 8.36 15.05 -3.86
CA PRO A 70 9.63 15.68 -4.20
C PRO A 70 10.77 14.68 -4.09
N GLY A 71 11.78 14.88 -4.89
CA GLY A 71 12.93 13.98 -4.94
C GLY A 71 12.58 12.76 -5.77
N LEU A 72 12.63 11.58 -5.14
CA LEU A 72 12.32 10.36 -5.85
C LEU A 72 10.81 10.20 -5.94
N GLU A 73 10.28 10.31 -7.15
CA GLU A 73 8.84 10.24 -7.39
C GLU A 73 8.28 8.85 -7.19
N GLY A 74 6.94 8.78 -7.07
CA GLY A 74 6.26 7.53 -6.85
C GLY A 74 6.52 6.47 -7.88
N VAL A 75 6.54 6.85 -9.17
CA VAL A 75 6.77 5.87 -10.23
C VAL A 75 8.13 5.21 -10.09
N GLU A 76 9.17 6.02 -9.88
CA GLU A 76 10.51 5.46 -9.73
C GLU A 76 10.62 4.63 -8.46
N THR A 77 9.94 5.05 -7.41
CA THR A 77 9.93 4.30 -6.15
C THR A 77 9.30 2.92 -6.36
N VAL A 78 8.17 2.88 -7.09
CA VAL A 78 7.52 1.60 -7.39
C VAL A 78 8.47 0.70 -8.19
N LYS A 79 9.15 1.26 -9.18
CA LYS A 79 10.09 0.48 -9.96
C LYS A 79 11.13 -0.18 -9.08
N ARG A 80 11.69 0.57 -8.15
CA ARG A 80 12.75 0.05 -7.30
C ARG A 80 12.23 -0.98 -6.31
N ILE A 81 11.05 -0.74 -5.75
CA ILE A 81 10.45 -1.70 -4.84
C ILE A 81 10.14 -3.00 -5.57
N CYS A 82 9.54 -2.90 -6.76
CA CYS A 82 9.15 -4.08 -7.51
C CYS A 82 10.34 -4.83 -8.11
N ASN A 83 11.44 -4.13 -8.40
CA ASN A 83 12.67 -4.81 -8.80
C ASN A 83 13.24 -5.64 -7.66
N GLN A 84 13.11 -5.11 -6.46
CA GLN A 84 13.59 -5.79 -5.27
C GLN A 84 12.65 -6.93 -4.86
N ASP A 85 11.36 -6.75 -5.10
CA ASP A 85 10.36 -7.73 -4.72
C ASP A 85 9.22 -7.71 -5.73
N PRO A 86 9.26 -8.59 -6.73
CA PRO A 86 8.21 -8.61 -7.77
C PRO A 86 6.81 -8.90 -7.24
N LYS A 87 6.70 -9.40 -6.01
CA LYS A 87 5.41 -9.67 -5.40
C LYS A 87 4.90 -8.53 -4.55
N ALA A 88 5.61 -7.41 -4.53
CA ALA A 88 5.18 -6.26 -3.75
C ALA A 88 3.79 -5.81 -4.19
N LYS A 89 2.95 -5.47 -3.22
CA LYS A 89 1.59 -5.04 -3.49
C LYS A 89 1.46 -3.56 -3.22
N VAL A 90 1.71 -2.79 -4.27
CA VAL A 90 1.70 -1.33 -4.20
C VAL A 90 0.38 -0.81 -4.77
N ILE A 91 -0.32 -0.02 -3.97
CA ILE A 91 -1.54 0.67 -4.37
C ILE A 91 -1.18 2.14 -4.54
N MET A 92 -1.34 2.64 -5.76
CA MET A 92 -1.04 4.04 -6.03
C MET A 92 -2.23 4.91 -5.63
N ILE A 93 -1.93 6.10 -5.13
CA ILE A 93 -2.95 7.08 -4.77
C ILE A 93 -2.59 8.38 -5.47
N SER A 94 -3.52 8.93 -6.25
CA SER A 94 -3.21 10.11 -7.03
C SER A 94 -4.49 10.82 -7.47
N SER A 95 -4.36 12.11 -7.80
CA SER A 95 -5.46 12.83 -8.40
C SER A 95 -5.60 12.40 -9.86
N VAL A 96 -6.78 12.64 -10.42
CA VAL A 96 -7.06 12.24 -11.80
C VAL A 96 -6.20 12.98 -12.82
N SER A 97 -5.59 14.10 -12.42
CA SER A 97 -4.76 14.86 -13.35
C SER A 97 -3.43 14.18 -13.64
N TYR A 98 -3.10 13.08 -12.94
CA TYR A 98 -1.84 12.39 -13.14
C TYR A 98 -2.02 11.01 -13.76
N GLN A 99 -2.96 10.89 -14.70
CA GLN A 99 -3.28 9.61 -15.31
C GLN A 99 -2.08 8.96 -16.01
N GLU A 100 -1.25 9.76 -16.66
CA GLU A 100 -0.07 9.20 -17.33
C GLU A 100 0.91 8.59 -16.33
N LYS A 101 1.07 9.27 -15.20
CA LYS A 101 1.94 8.75 -14.14
C LYS A 101 1.37 7.47 -13.55
N VAL A 102 0.05 7.41 -13.43
CA VAL A 102 -0.60 6.19 -12.94
C VAL A 102 -0.31 5.04 -13.88
N ALA A 103 -0.44 5.27 -15.19
CA ALA A 103 -0.17 4.22 -16.18
C ALA A 103 1.29 3.75 -16.08
N GLU A 104 2.22 4.68 -15.90
CA GLU A 104 3.63 4.32 -15.74
C GLU A 104 3.85 3.49 -14.48
N ALA A 105 3.19 3.87 -13.39
CA ALA A 105 3.32 3.12 -12.14
C ALA A 105 2.78 1.70 -12.28
N MET A 106 1.64 1.57 -12.95
CA MET A 106 1.06 0.24 -13.17
C MET A 106 1.98 -0.61 -14.02
N SER A 107 2.59 -0.02 -15.05
CA SER A 107 3.56 -0.74 -15.88
C SER A 107 4.80 -1.11 -15.08
N ALA A 108 5.14 -0.32 -14.08
CA ALA A 108 6.30 -0.59 -13.24
C ALA A 108 6.05 -1.65 -12.18
N GLY A 109 4.81 -2.06 -11.98
CA GLY A 109 4.50 -3.14 -11.06
C GLY A 109 3.46 -2.86 -10.02
N ALA A 110 2.91 -1.62 -9.98
CA ALA A 110 1.82 -1.33 -9.04
C ALA A 110 0.62 -2.21 -9.37
N LYS A 111 -0.16 -2.55 -8.35
CA LYS A 111 -1.25 -3.50 -8.50
C LYS A 111 -2.63 -2.86 -8.56
N TRP A 112 -2.75 -1.63 -8.12
CA TRP A 112 -4.04 -0.96 -8.03
C TRP A 112 -3.85 0.53 -7.96
N PHE A 113 -4.92 1.27 -8.21
CA PHE A 113 -4.90 2.73 -8.17
C PHE A 113 -6.18 3.23 -7.52
N ILE A 114 -6.05 4.19 -6.61
CA ILE A 114 -7.20 4.87 -5.99
C ILE A 114 -7.11 6.34 -6.31
N PRO A 115 -8.14 6.92 -6.92
CA PRO A 115 -8.14 8.37 -7.18
C PRO A 115 -8.42 9.15 -5.89
N LYS A 116 -7.82 10.33 -5.78
CA LYS A 116 -8.12 11.23 -4.67
C LYS A 116 -9.43 11.96 -4.97
N PRO A 117 -10.24 12.23 -3.97
CA PRO A 117 -10.04 11.95 -2.54
C PRO A 117 -10.32 10.49 -2.22
N VAL A 118 -9.49 9.92 -1.35
CA VAL A 118 -9.61 8.52 -0.97
C VAL A 118 -10.75 8.34 0.02
N THR A 119 -11.58 7.32 -0.21
CA THR A 119 -12.62 6.98 0.76
C THR A 119 -12.24 5.65 1.40
N THR A 120 -12.78 5.43 2.59
CA THR A 120 -12.53 4.18 3.31
C THR A 120 -13.00 2.97 2.50
N GLU A 121 -14.13 3.13 1.81
CA GLU A 121 -14.68 2.03 1.01
C GLU A 121 -13.77 1.68 -0.16
N GLU A 122 -13.25 2.70 -0.85
CA GLU A 122 -12.33 2.45 -1.96
C GLU A 122 -11.04 1.80 -1.46
N LEU A 123 -10.57 2.25 -0.30
CA LEU A 123 -9.37 1.69 0.29
C LEU A 123 -9.58 0.22 0.64
N ARG A 124 -10.73 -0.10 1.25
CA ARG A 124 -11.04 -1.49 1.58
C ARG A 124 -11.08 -2.35 0.32
N ARG A 125 -11.73 -1.86 -0.72
CA ARG A 125 -11.86 -2.60 -1.97
C ARG A 125 -10.51 -2.84 -2.62
N ALA A 126 -9.67 -1.81 -2.62
CA ALA A 126 -8.32 -1.92 -3.20
C ALA A 126 -7.51 -2.97 -2.45
N ILE A 127 -7.54 -2.93 -1.13
CA ILE A 127 -6.80 -3.88 -0.32
C ILE A 127 -7.27 -5.30 -0.58
N GLN A 128 -8.59 -5.49 -0.62
CA GLN A 128 -9.14 -6.81 -0.88
C GLN A 128 -8.70 -7.33 -2.25
N ASN A 129 -8.69 -6.46 -3.24
CA ASN A 129 -8.31 -6.86 -4.59
C ASN A 129 -6.85 -7.26 -4.68
N VAL A 130 -5.95 -6.46 -4.09
CA VAL A 130 -4.54 -6.79 -4.22
C VAL A 130 -4.16 -8.01 -3.40
N LEU A 131 -4.84 -8.26 -2.30
CA LEU A 131 -4.55 -9.43 -1.49
C LEU A 131 -5.11 -10.70 -2.11
N SER A 132 -6.31 -10.64 -2.67
CA SER A 132 -6.91 -11.85 -3.24
C SER A 132 -6.27 -12.22 -4.57
N SER A 133 -5.75 -11.26 -5.33
CA SER A 133 -5.14 -11.59 -6.60
C SER A 133 -3.89 -12.45 -6.43
N THR A 134 -3.33 -12.50 -5.22
CA THR A 134 -2.18 -13.35 -4.96
C THR A 134 -2.51 -14.82 -5.12
N THR A 135 -3.74 -15.20 -4.84
CA THR A 135 -4.13 -16.61 -4.89
C THR A 135 -4.42 -17.08 -6.29
N THR A 136 -4.63 -16.18 -7.22
CA THR A 136 -4.94 -16.57 -8.57
C THR A 136 -3.73 -16.52 -9.50
N ASP A 137 -2.61 -16.06 -9.01
CA ASP A 137 -1.39 -15.94 -9.80
C ASP A 137 -0.58 -17.20 -9.68
N ASN A 138 -0.98 -18.21 -10.33
CA ASN A 138 -0.20 -19.44 -10.25
C ASN A 138 0.34 -19.86 -11.57
#